data_94cfc5bb02b09f1044dce4b545b61b8a
#
_entry.id   94cfc5bb02b09f1044dce4b545b61b8a
#
_cell.length_a   1.000
_cell.length_b   1.000
_cell.length_c   1.000
_cell.angle_alpha   90.00
_cell.angle_beta   90.00
_cell.angle_gamma   90.00
#
_symmetry.space_group_name_H-M   'P 1'
#
loop_
_entity.id
_entity.type
_entity.pdbx_description
1 polymer ?
#
loop_
_entity_poly.entity_id
_entity_poly.type
_entity_poly.pdbx_seq_one_letter_code
_entity_poly.pdbx_strand_id
1 'polypeptide(L)'
;MKSARRKNILRGIRQSLNRFISILFIVALGAGFLAGLSATSPDMFENADKYMDEYRMYDIDVKATLGLTNSDVDAIAQIDGVALVQPARVLDMVLVNEHDNELTTRVFALLDNDGATDLNQFELKEGRLPETIDECVIQSSAGRYTLNAPQIGDTLTLAESSNDSASEYASSNTLRVVGIVESPMCISVEREPSTAGTGSVALQAFVRNEFLTMDFYTDCYLLVQDAVQLDTFSDEYTAFIDDMTAKLETLGDKRASLRADELREQGKQEIDSAQAFMNSFESVIGTRTELAEDAAMRAKQTAAAAALINSNPELAQKLVATAKAVGDALSSASDDKENAQARIERLNADIADAQNALDGIGDGTWLVRTRADSVGYANYKDNVEKVSALCKVFPMFFFLVALLVALTTMTRLIEERRTQIGTLKALGYTDWQIFGEYILYSLSAAVLGCAIGFLGGFKLFPTVINSAYGMMYTLPPMDAPFRPDIALLVAPVTIGGILLATVWACYSVCRSRPAQLMQPKAPAPGKRIFLEHIPTLWKRMSFTQKVTCRNLFRYKKRLFMTIIGMAGCSALMLTGFGLRDSIDDIVYKQFGEIDLYQMSIVLNDANAIDNDTELKALLTSDMPCSVKSRFRSR
;
A
#
# COMPACT_ATOMS: atom_id res chain seq x y z
N MET A 1 -47.87 22.43 -34.72
CA MET A 1 -47.88 22.29 -33.27
C MET A 1 -46.54 22.03 -32.57
N LYS A 2 -45.61 21.21 -33.14
CA LYS A 2 -44.26 20.94 -32.55
C LYS A 2 -43.37 22.19 -32.35
N SER A 3 -43.41 23.16 -33.25
CA SER A 3 -42.58 24.40 -33.19
C SER A 3 -43.04 25.35 -32.07
N ALA A 4 -44.33 25.54 -31.89
CA ALA A 4 -44.90 26.42 -30.85
C ALA A 4 -44.61 25.89 -29.45
N ARG A 5 -44.64 24.59 -29.26
CA ARG A 5 -44.35 23.92 -27.97
C ARG A 5 -42.89 24.07 -27.58
N ARG A 6 -41.91 23.94 -28.54
CA ARG A 6 -40.48 24.20 -28.31
C ARG A 6 -40.21 25.66 -27.91
N LYS A 7 -40.85 26.62 -28.61
CA LYS A 7 -40.72 28.06 -28.29
C LYS A 7 -41.26 28.36 -26.86
N ASN A 8 -42.34 27.70 -26.44
CA ASN A 8 -42.94 27.91 -25.12
C ASN A 8 -42.01 27.38 -24.01
N ILE A 9 -41.37 26.24 -24.22
CA ILE A 9 -40.40 25.66 -23.27
C ILE A 9 -39.17 26.58 -23.13
N LEU A 10 -38.58 27.05 -24.23
CA LEU A 10 -37.44 27.97 -24.19
C LEU A 10 -37.82 29.31 -23.49
N ARG A 11 -39.03 29.82 -23.72
CA ARG A 11 -39.53 30.99 -23.01
C ARG A 11 -39.75 30.68 -21.50
N GLY A 12 -40.23 29.49 -21.19
CA GLY A 12 -40.42 29.02 -19.81
C GLY A 12 -39.08 28.90 -19.06
N ILE A 13 -38.02 28.35 -19.69
CA ILE A 13 -36.67 28.30 -19.13
C ILE A 13 -36.15 29.72 -18.88
N ARG A 14 -36.27 30.60 -19.86
CA ARG A 14 -35.78 31.99 -19.75
C ARG A 14 -36.51 32.79 -18.64
N GLN A 15 -37.81 32.54 -18.42
CA GLN A 15 -38.58 33.18 -17.35
C GLN A 15 -38.28 32.63 -15.95
N SER A 16 -37.74 31.41 -15.84
CA SER A 16 -37.37 30.76 -14.58
C SER A 16 -35.90 30.31 -14.55
N LEU A 17 -35.03 31.10 -15.19
CA LEU A 17 -33.60 30.75 -15.39
C LEU A 17 -32.91 30.41 -14.08
N ASN A 18 -33.11 31.19 -13.02
CA ASN A 18 -32.49 30.93 -11.70
C ASN A 18 -32.82 29.54 -11.16
N ARG A 19 -34.07 29.08 -11.38
CA ARG A 19 -34.48 27.72 -10.93
C ARG A 19 -33.96 26.63 -11.83
N PHE A 20 -33.90 26.89 -13.14
CA PHE A 20 -33.29 25.96 -14.09
C PHE A 20 -31.84 25.73 -13.74
N ILE A 21 -31.08 26.80 -13.52
CA ILE A 21 -29.69 26.76 -13.09
C ILE A 21 -29.56 26.05 -11.74
N SER A 22 -30.43 26.32 -10.78
CA SER A 22 -30.37 25.62 -9.49
C SER A 22 -30.57 24.10 -9.63
N ILE A 23 -31.55 23.66 -10.45
CA ILE A 23 -31.77 22.23 -10.69
C ILE A 23 -30.55 21.63 -11.44
N LEU A 24 -30.06 22.33 -12.47
CA LEU A 24 -28.90 21.91 -13.24
C LEU A 24 -27.68 21.71 -12.35
N PHE A 25 -27.34 22.70 -11.50
CA PHE A 25 -26.20 22.60 -10.59
C PHE A 25 -26.36 21.49 -9.54
N ILE A 26 -27.56 21.30 -8.99
CA ILE A 26 -27.82 20.25 -8.03
C ILE A 26 -27.68 18.87 -8.68
N VAL A 27 -28.17 18.73 -9.91
CA VAL A 27 -28.02 17.49 -10.69
C VAL A 27 -26.54 17.28 -11.06
N ALA A 28 -25.84 18.33 -11.49
CA ALA A 28 -24.43 18.25 -11.81
C ALA A 28 -23.59 17.82 -10.60
N LEU A 29 -23.87 18.39 -9.43
CA LEU A 29 -23.22 17.97 -8.18
C LEU A 29 -23.55 16.52 -7.83
N GLY A 30 -24.84 16.15 -7.83
CA GLY A 30 -25.27 14.79 -7.48
C GLY A 30 -24.70 13.73 -8.44
N ALA A 31 -24.79 13.97 -9.76
CA ALA A 31 -24.25 13.07 -10.77
C ALA A 31 -22.72 13.04 -10.75
N GLY A 32 -22.08 14.21 -10.56
CA GLY A 32 -20.63 14.34 -10.49
C GLY A 32 -20.02 13.62 -9.29
N PHE A 33 -20.64 13.78 -8.11
CA PHE A 33 -20.24 13.04 -6.91
C PHE A 33 -20.43 11.53 -7.09
N LEU A 34 -21.62 11.12 -7.58
CA LEU A 34 -21.91 9.70 -7.75
C LEU A 34 -20.97 9.03 -8.76
N ALA A 35 -20.75 9.67 -9.91
CA ALA A 35 -19.88 9.13 -10.95
C ALA A 35 -18.39 9.24 -10.58
N GLY A 36 -17.94 10.41 -10.12
CA GLY A 36 -16.53 10.65 -9.83
C GLY A 36 -15.99 9.84 -8.67
N LEU A 37 -16.75 9.75 -7.57
CA LEU A 37 -16.34 8.90 -6.45
C LEU A 37 -16.39 7.41 -6.81
N SER A 38 -17.41 6.97 -7.60
CA SER A 38 -17.48 5.58 -8.06
C SER A 38 -16.33 5.21 -9.01
N ALA A 39 -15.76 6.17 -9.73
CA ALA A 39 -14.63 5.96 -10.62
C ALA A 39 -13.28 5.93 -9.87
N THR A 40 -13.20 6.53 -8.69
CA THR A 40 -11.93 6.73 -7.98
C THR A 40 -11.19 5.42 -7.70
N SER A 41 -11.84 4.43 -7.11
CA SER A 41 -11.19 3.16 -6.78
C SER A 41 -10.78 2.36 -8.03
N PRO A 42 -11.63 2.19 -9.05
CA PRO A 42 -11.21 1.56 -10.31
C PRO A 42 -10.05 2.30 -11.00
N ASP A 43 -10.05 3.64 -10.98
CA ASP A 43 -8.97 4.43 -11.60
C ASP A 43 -7.66 4.29 -10.82
N MET A 44 -7.73 4.21 -9.49
CA MET A 44 -6.54 3.98 -8.64
C MET A 44 -5.95 2.59 -8.89
N PHE A 45 -6.77 1.54 -8.95
CA PHE A 45 -6.29 0.20 -9.28
C PHE A 45 -5.70 0.13 -10.68
N GLU A 46 -6.39 0.66 -11.69
CA GLU A 46 -5.88 0.67 -13.06
C GLU A 46 -4.56 1.45 -13.21
N ASN A 47 -4.38 2.56 -12.46
CA ASN A 47 -3.13 3.31 -12.46
C ASN A 47 -1.97 2.51 -11.87
N ALA A 48 -2.20 1.80 -10.76
CA ALA A 48 -1.18 0.97 -10.13
C ALA A 48 -0.85 -0.27 -10.97
N ASP A 49 -1.87 -0.93 -11.54
CA ASP A 49 -1.74 -2.08 -12.42
C ASP A 49 -0.89 -1.74 -13.65
N LYS A 50 -1.23 -0.67 -14.35
CA LYS A 50 -0.44 -0.16 -15.49
C LYS A 50 1.01 0.14 -15.13
N TYR A 51 1.24 0.70 -13.94
CA TYR A 51 2.60 1.00 -13.47
C TYR A 51 3.39 -0.28 -13.21
N MET A 52 2.77 -1.27 -12.58
CA MET A 52 3.40 -2.57 -12.32
C MET A 52 3.73 -3.30 -13.63
N ASP A 53 2.82 -3.26 -14.61
CA ASP A 53 3.02 -3.90 -15.91
C ASP A 53 4.06 -3.17 -16.76
N GLU A 54 4.03 -1.85 -16.80
CA GLU A 54 4.97 -1.02 -17.57
C GLU A 54 6.41 -1.26 -17.13
N TYR A 55 6.64 -1.40 -15.81
CA TYR A 55 7.95 -1.64 -15.23
C TYR A 55 8.22 -3.11 -14.91
N ARG A 56 7.41 -4.02 -15.44
CA ARG A 56 7.55 -5.48 -15.32
C ARG A 56 7.82 -5.92 -13.88
N MET A 57 6.99 -5.46 -12.93
CA MET A 57 7.07 -5.92 -11.57
C MET A 57 6.84 -7.43 -11.52
N TYR A 58 7.62 -8.14 -10.73
CA TYR A 58 7.46 -9.58 -10.55
C TYR A 58 6.05 -9.96 -10.11
N ASP A 59 5.56 -11.14 -10.54
CA ASP A 59 4.33 -11.75 -10.03
C ASP A 59 4.59 -12.60 -8.80
N ILE A 60 5.71 -13.31 -8.79
CA ILE A 60 6.12 -14.22 -7.71
C ILE A 60 7.59 -13.97 -7.37
N ASP A 61 7.90 -13.98 -6.06
CA ASP A 61 9.23 -13.91 -5.46
C ASP A 61 9.49 -15.22 -4.72
N VAL A 62 10.48 -15.96 -5.13
CA VAL A 62 10.90 -17.22 -4.49
C VAL A 62 12.17 -16.96 -3.67
N LYS A 63 12.09 -17.25 -2.39
CA LYS A 63 13.23 -17.23 -1.46
C LYS A 63 13.50 -18.64 -0.95
N ALA A 64 14.76 -18.95 -0.67
CA ALA A 64 15.13 -20.24 -0.08
C ALA A 64 15.93 -20.04 1.21
N THR A 65 15.64 -20.82 2.22
CA THR A 65 16.36 -20.77 3.51
C THR A 65 17.85 -21.15 3.38
N LEU A 66 18.18 -21.95 2.37
CA LEU A 66 19.55 -22.39 2.08
C LEU A 66 20.15 -21.72 0.83
N GLY A 67 19.55 -20.60 0.39
CA GLY A 67 19.90 -19.92 -0.84
C GLY A 67 19.49 -20.70 -2.10
N LEU A 68 19.38 -19.98 -3.22
CA LEU A 68 19.04 -20.53 -4.53
C LEU A 68 20.31 -20.63 -5.38
N THR A 69 20.44 -21.74 -6.13
CA THR A 69 21.55 -21.98 -7.05
C THR A 69 21.13 -21.71 -8.50
N ASN A 70 22.11 -21.64 -9.40
CA ASN A 70 21.81 -21.57 -10.85
C ASN A 70 20.92 -22.73 -11.31
N SER A 71 21.11 -23.94 -10.75
CA SER A 71 20.28 -25.10 -11.09
C SER A 71 18.83 -24.98 -10.58
N ASP A 72 18.59 -24.21 -9.50
CA ASP A 72 17.26 -23.89 -9.03
C ASP A 72 16.58 -22.88 -9.95
N VAL A 73 17.32 -21.85 -10.36
CA VAL A 73 16.84 -20.84 -11.32
C VAL A 73 16.49 -21.50 -12.66
N ASP A 74 17.34 -22.40 -13.17
CA ASP A 74 17.07 -23.16 -14.39
C ASP A 74 15.83 -24.06 -14.27
N ALA A 75 15.63 -24.69 -13.09
CA ALA A 75 14.48 -25.53 -12.83
C ALA A 75 13.17 -24.71 -12.76
N ILE A 76 13.21 -23.51 -12.17
CA ILE A 76 12.11 -22.56 -12.16
C ILE A 76 11.75 -22.12 -13.59
N ALA A 77 12.77 -21.76 -14.39
CA ALA A 77 12.59 -21.31 -15.77
C ALA A 77 11.98 -22.38 -16.70
N GLN A 78 12.08 -23.65 -16.33
CA GLN A 78 11.52 -24.77 -17.10
C GLN A 78 10.05 -25.09 -16.73
N ILE A 79 9.47 -24.42 -15.74
CA ILE A 79 8.07 -24.61 -15.38
C ILE A 79 7.18 -24.02 -16.50
N ASP A 80 6.24 -24.82 -16.97
CA ASP A 80 5.25 -24.37 -17.96
C ASP A 80 4.40 -23.22 -17.39
N GLY A 81 4.38 -22.09 -18.12
CA GLY A 81 3.70 -20.87 -17.71
C GLY A 81 4.61 -19.81 -17.08
N VAL A 82 5.89 -20.05 -16.89
CA VAL A 82 6.88 -19.03 -16.51
C VAL A 82 7.36 -18.28 -17.76
N ALA A 83 7.22 -16.95 -17.77
CA ALA A 83 7.63 -16.12 -18.90
C ALA A 83 9.07 -15.62 -18.77
N LEU A 84 9.46 -15.19 -17.58
CA LEU A 84 10.77 -14.61 -17.28
C LEU A 84 11.18 -14.96 -15.86
N VAL A 85 12.48 -15.15 -15.64
CA VAL A 85 13.07 -15.42 -14.33
C VAL A 85 14.28 -14.51 -14.15
N GLN A 86 14.34 -13.83 -13.02
CA GLN A 86 15.46 -12.98 -12.63
C GLN A 86 15.95 -13.35 -11.24
N PRO A 87 17.10 -14.03 -11.12
CA PRO A 87 17.73 -14.24 -9.83
C PRO A 87 18.32 -12.93 -9.30
N ALA A 88 18.30 -12.76 -7.99
CA ALA A 88 18.77 -11.57 -7.32
C ALA A 88 19.48 -11.88 -6.02
N ARG A 89 20.39 -10.98 -5.63
CA ARG A 89 20.97 -10.95 -4.29
C ARG A 89 20.44 -9.73 -3.57
N VAL A 90 19.77 -9.95 -2.43
CA VAL A 90 19.21 -8.89 -1.61
C VAL A 90 19.77 -9.04 -0.20
N LEU A 91 20.31 -7.96 0.34
CA LEU A 91 20.90 -7.95 1.67
C LEU A 91 20.53 -6.68 2.42
N ASP A 92 20.07 -6.84 3.67
CA ASP A 92 19.88 -5.72 4.57
C ASP A 92 21.20 -5.43 5.31
N MET A 93 21.67 -4.20 5.22
CA MET A 93 22.89 -3.73 5.88
C MET A 93 22.70 -2.35 6.51
N VAL A 94 23.57 -1.99 7.45
CA VAL A 94 23.58 -0.67 8.05
C VAL A 94 24.62 0.20 7.35
N LEU A 95 24.17 1.28 6.72
CA LEU A 95 25.03 2.26 6.07
C LEU A 95 24.97 3.60 6.82
N VAL A 96 26.11 4.26 6.93
CA VAL A 96 26.25 5.59 7.53
C VAL A 96 26.32 6.63 6.42
N ASN A 97 25.51 7.68 6.52
CA ASN A 97 25.55 8.80 5.60
C ASN A 97 26.56 9.87 6.05
N GLU A 98 26.76 10.94 5.26
CA GLU A 98 27.69 12.05 5.56
C GLU A 98 27.33 12.86 6.84
N HIS A 99 26.19 12.60 7.45
CA HIS A 99 25.72 13.24 8.69
C HIS A 99 25.83 12.30 9.91
N ASP A 100 26.60 11.23 9.82
CA ASP A 100 26.75 10.20 10.86
C ASP A 100 25.43 9.52 11.28
N ASN A 101 24.42 9.49 10.39
CA ASN A 101 23.20 8.76 10.66
C ASN A 101 23.29 7.34 10.12
N GLU A 102 23.04 6.37 10.97
CA GLU A 102 22.89 4.97 10.58
C GLU A 102 21.55 4.73 9.90
N LEU A 103 21.59 4.17 8.70
CA LEU A 103 20.43 3.85 7.88
C LEU A 103 20.40 2.35 7.60
N THR A 104 19.41 1.66 8.12
CA THR A 104 19.14 0.28 7.71
C THR A 104 18.71 0.29 6.24
N THR A 105 19.58 -0.22 5.38
CA THR A 105 19.44 -0.14 3.92
C THR A 105 19.26 -1.54 3.37
N ARG A 106 18.19 -1.74 2.59
CA ARG A 106 18.01 -2.93 1.78
C ARG A 106 18.68 -2.71 0.44
N VAL A 107 19.70 -3.50 0.16
CA VAL A 107 20.48 -3.43 -1.07
C VAL A 107 20.03 -4.53 -2.02
N PHE A 108 19.56 -4.13 -3.19
CA PHE A 108 19.13 -5.00 -4.27
C PHE A 108 20.22 -5.02 -5.34
N ALA A 109 20.93 -6.14 -5.46
CA ALA A 109 21.87 -6.38 -6.55
C ALA A 109 21.11 -7.02 -7.73
N LEU A 110 20.57 -6.16 -8.59
CA LEU A 110 19.69 -6.51 -9.72
C LEU A 110 20.22 -5.99 -11.05
N LEU A 111 21.13 -5.01 -11.05
CA LEU A 111 21.50 -4.28 -12.24
C LEU A 111 22.65 -4.97 -12.97
N ASP A 112 22.48 -5.14 -14.27
CA ASP A 112 23.53 -5.63 -15.16
C ASP A 112 24.61 -4.56 -15.43
N ASN A 113 25.59 -4.89 -16.24
CA ASN A 113 26.74 -4.04 -16.56
C ASN A 113 26.38 -2.71 -17.22
N ASP A 114 25.25 -2.61 -17.88
CA ASP A 114 24.70 -1.40 -18.49
C ASP A 114 23.72 -0.65 -17.57
N GLY A 115 23.53 -1.12 -16.33
CA GLY A 115 22.59 -0.55 -15.37
C GLY A 115 21.13 -0.91 -15.63
N ALA A 116 20.86 -1.86 -16.53
CA ALA A 116 19.53 -2.34 -16.84
C ALA A 116 19.13 -3.54 -15.95
N THR A 117 17.83 -3.84 -15.98
CA THR A 117 17.25 -5.04 -15.37
C THR A 117 16.09 -5.53 -16.23
N ASP A 118 15.93 -6.85 -16.36
CA ASP A 118 14.86 -7.45 -17.18
C ASP A 118 13.49 -7.37 -16.49
N LEU A 119 13.44 -7.63 -15.19
CA LEU A 119 12.27 -7.49 -14.34
C LEU A 119 12.48 -6.37 -13.32
N ASN A 120 11.39 -5.94 -12.69
CA ASN A 120 11.44 -4.92 -11.64
C ASN A 120 12.14 -3.63 -12.08
N GLN A 121 11.88 -3.24 -13.33
CA GLN A 121 12.40 -1.99 -13.88
C GLN A 121 11.94 -0.80 -13.05
N PHE A 122 12.62 0.31 -13.14
CA PHE A 122 12.29 1.50 -12.40
C PHE A 122 12.43 2.77 -13.25
N GLU A 123 11.75 3.82 -12.86
CA GLU A 123 11.84 5.13 -13.49
C GLU A 123 12.99 5.93 -12.86
N LEU A 124 13.96 6.35 -13.67
CA LEU A 124 15.00 7.28 -13.21
C LEU A 124 14.41 8.68 -13.12
N LYS A 125 14.33 9.24 -11.91
CA LYS A 125 13.80 10.59 -11.66
C LYS A 125 14.88 11.66 -11.77
N GLU A 126 16.05 11.39 -11.19
CA GLU A 126 17.16 12.32 -11.15
C GLU A 126 18.49 11.58 -11.25
N GLY A 127 19.51 12.22 -11.81
CA GLY A 127 20.86 11.66 -11.91
C GLY A 127 21.04 10.69 -13.07
N ARG A 128 21.77 9.59 -12.84
CA ARG A 128 22.09 8.53 -13.79
C ARG A 128 22.08 7.15 -13.14
N LEU A 129 22.13 6.11 -13.94
CA LEU A 129 22.31 4.73 -13.46
C LEU A 129 23.76 4.47 -13.02
N PRO A 130 24.01 3.44 -12.16
CA PRO A 130 25.34 3.06 -11.72
C PRO A 130 26.19 2.55 -12.88
N GLU A 131 27.41 3.08 -13.02
CA GLU A 131 28.40 2.64 -14.01
C GLU A 131 29.52 1.81 -13.38
N THR A 132 29.74 1.98 -12.06
CA THR A 132 30.77 1.27 -11.30
C THR A 132 30.15 0.48 -10.15
N ILE A 133 30.91 -0.47 -9.57
CA ILE A 133 30.42 -1.36 -8.51
C ILE A 133 30.11 -0.60 -7.22
N ASP A 134 30.82 0.49 -6.96
CA ASP A 134 30.69 1.35 -5.79
C ASP A 134 29.62 2.45 -5.94
N GLU A 135 28.80 2.39 -6.99
CA GLU A 135 27.71 3.32 -7.23
C GLU A 135 26.34 2.66 -6.97
N CYS A 136 25.38 3.46 -6.51
CA CYS A 136 23.99 3.03 -6.32
C CYS A 136 23.00 4.09 -6.77
N VAL A 137 21.77 3.65 -7.07
CA VAL A 137 20.60 4.51 -7.12
C VAL A 137 19.69 4.18 -5.96
N ILE A 138 19.00 5.19 -5.42
CA ILE A 138 18.15 5.05 -4.24
C ILE A 138 16.70 5.35 -4.57
N GLN A 139 15.78 4.72 -3.80
CA GLN A 139 14.35 4.96 -3.93
C GLN A 139 13.98 6.38 -3.48
N SER A 140 13.12 7.06 -4.25
CA SER A 140 12.71 8.45 -4.01
C SER A 140 11.96 8.66 -2.68
N SER A 141 11.31 7.62 -2.15
CA SER A 141 10.58 7.68 -0.88
C SER A 141 11.48 7.98 0.33
N ALA A 142 12.76 7.63 0.26
CA ALA A 142 13.73 7.92 1.32
C ALA A 142 13.78 9.41 1.69
N GLY A 143 13.73 10.30 0.69
CA GLY A 143 13.76 11.75 0.90
C GLY A 143 12.56 12.31 1.66
N ARG A 144 11.46 11.57 1.80
CA ARG A 144 10.23 12.05 2.44
C ARG A 144 10.19 11.81 3.95
N TYR A 145 10.79 10.71 4.43
CA TYR A 145 10.57 10.22 5.80
C TYR A 145 11.85 9.84 6.54
N THR A 146 13.00 9.99 5.89
CA THR A 146 14.31 9.76 6.51
C THR A 146 14.96 11.10 6.82
N LEU A 147 15.30 11.30 8.08
CA LEU A 147 16.01 12.52 8.50
C LEU A 147 17.39 12.55 7.81
N ASN A 148 17.72 13.65 7.15
CA ASN A 148 18.94 13.79 6.36
C ASN A 148 19.10 12.65 5.33
N ALA A 149 18.03 12.39 4.56
CA ALA A 149 18.08 11.38 3.51
C ALA A 149 19.24 11.65 2.54
N PRO A 150 19.94 10.62 2.08
CA PRO A 150 21.03 10.77 1.14
C PRO A 150 20.59 11.46 -0.15
N GLN A 151 21.48 12.27 -0.71
CA GLN A 151 21.28 12.98 -1.97
C GLN A 151 22.27 12.49 -3.04
N ILE A 152 22.04 12.89 -4.28
CA ILE A 152 22.96 12.56 -5.38
C ILE A 152 24.32 13.22 -5.09
N GLY A 153 25.35 12.38 -5.09
CA GLY A 153 26.73 12.76 -4.78
C GLY A 153 27.20 12.30 -3.42
N ASP A 154 26.28 12.04 -2.47
CA ASP A 154 26.62 11.57 -1.13
C ASP A 154 27.23 10.16 -1.17
N THR A 155 28.11 9.89 -0.21
CA THR A 155 28.73 8.58 -0.02
C THR A 155 28.16 7.92 1.24
N LEU A 156 27.68 6.71 1.09
CA LEU A 156 27.22 5.85 2.18
C LEU A 156 28.35 4.89 2.54
N THR A 157 28.67 4.76 3.81
CA THR A 157 29.75 3.89 4.29
C THR A 157 29.17 2.76 5.13
N LEU A 158 29.68 1.54 4.97
CA LEU A 158 29.26 0.40 5.77
C LEU A 158 29.59 0.66 7.26
N ALA A 159 28.59 0.54 8.11
CA ALA A 159 28.75 0.75 9.55
C ALA A 159 29.49 -0.42 10.20
N GLU A 160 30.26 -0.14 11.25
CA GLU A 160 30.85 -1.19 12.12
C GLU A 160 29.76 -2.00 12.84
N SER A 161 28.60 -1.40 13.07
CA SER A 161 27.40 -2.03 13.64
C SER A 161 26.63 -2.90 12.65
N SER A 162 27.06 -2.94 11.38
CA SER A 162 26.43 -3.80 10.38
C SER A 162 26.69 -5.27 10.70
N ASN A 163 25.77 -6.15 10.23
CA ASN A 163 25.91 -7.58 10.42
C ASN A 163 27.18 -8.11 9.70
N ASP A 164 27.70 -9.21 10.20
CA ASP A 164 28.92 -9.83 9.66
C ASP A 164 28.77 -10.20 8.18
N SER A 165 27.56 -10.63 7.76
CA SER A 165 27.26 -10.95 6.37
C SER A 165 27.44 -9.75 5.43
N ALA A 166 27.16 -8.53 5.89
CA ALA A 166 27.33 -7.33 5.07
C ALA A 166 28.82 -7.04 4.77
N SER A 167 29.69 -7.21 5.77
CA SER A 167 31.14 -7.04 5.58
C SER A 167 31.78 -8.17 4.78
N GLU A 168 31.19 -9.38 4.80
CA GLU A 168 31.67 -10.55 4.07
C GLU A 168 31.30 -10.49 2.59
N TYR A 169 30.06 -10.10 2.28
CA TYR A 169 29.52 -10.19 0.93
C TYR A 169 29.55 -8.88 0.13
N ALA A 170 29.77 -7.74 0.76
CA ALA A 170 29.91 -6.48 0.03
C ALA A 170 31.30 -6.37 -0.61
N SER A 171 31.34 -6.13 -1.92
CA SER A 171 32.62 -5.92 -2.66
C SER A 171 33.30 -4.59 -2.33
N SER A 172 32.57 -3.62 -1.76
CA SER A 172 33.06 -2.31 -1.35
C SER A 172 32.39 -1.88 -0.03
N ASN A 173 33.16 -1.19 0.82
CA ASN A 173 32.65 -0.61 2.05
C ASN A 173 31.95 0.74 1.84
N THR A 174 31.92 1.24 0.61
CA THR A 174 31.32 2.53 0.28
C THR A 174 30.42 2.41 -0.94
N LEU A 175 29.30 3.12 -0.91
CA LEU A 175 28.34 3.27 -2.01
C LEU A 175 28.09 4.74 -2.27
N ARG A 176 28.34 5.20 -3.49
CA ARG A 176 28.05 6.55 -3.91
C ARG A 176 26.68 6.64 -4.57
N VAL A 177 25.83 7.53 -4.08
CA VAL A 177 24.51 7.78 -4.67
C VAL A 177 24.66 8.57 -5.98
N VAL A 178 24.28 8.00 -7.11
CA VAL A 178 24.38 8.62 -8.44
C VAL A 178 23.05 8.94 -9.08
N GLY A 179 21.96 8.44 -8.53
CA GLY A 179 20.61 8.75 -9.01
C GLY A 179 19.51 8.40 -8.02
N ILE A 180 18.34 8.92 -8.31
CA ILE A 180 17.10 8.69 -7.57
C ILE A 180 16.10 8.02 -8.51
N VAL A 181 15.49 6.93 -8.08
CA VAL A 181 14.57 6.10 -8.86
C VAL A 181 13.22 5.93 -8.17
N GLU A 182 12.21 5.59 -8.94
CA GLU A 182 10.93 5.06 -8.46
C GLU A 182 10.75 3.64 -9.00
N SER A 183 10.68 2.67 -8.09
CA SER A 183 10.53 1.26 -8.38
C SER A 183 9.13 0.75 -8.00
N PRO A 184 8.49 -0.09 -8.83
CA PRO A 184 7.22 -0.71 -8.48
C PRO A 184 7.32 -1.67 -7.28
N MET A 185 8.51 -2.18 -6.97
CA MET A 185 8.74 -2.99 -5.77
C MET A 185 8.59 -2.19 -4.47
N CYS A 186 8.79 -0.87 -4.51
CA CYS A 186 8.89 0.00 -3.35
C CYS A 186 7.87 1.15 -3.42
N ILE A 187 6.61 0.84 -3.75
CA ILE A 187 5.57 1.86 -3.93
C ILE A 187 5.11 2.53 -2.62
N SER A 188 5.26 1.87 -1.47
CA SER A 188 4.86 2.40 -0.17
C SER A 188 6.00 3.11 0.53
N VAL A 189 5.67 4.17 1.26
CA VAL A 189 6.61 4.84 2.19
C VAL A 189 6.67 4.16 3.55
N GLU A 190 5.83 3.17 3.79
CA GLU A 190 5.85 2.36 5.00
C GLU A 190 7.11 1.49 5.02
N ARG A 191 7.80 1.49 6.16
CA ARG A 191 9.05 0.78 6.31
C ARG A 191 8.81 -0.71 6.47
N GLU A 192 9.51 -1.50 5.68
CA GLU A 192 9.51 -2.95 5.82
C GLU A 192 10.34 -3.39 7.04
N PRO A 193 10.00 -4.53 7.67
CA PRO A 193 10.80 -5.07 8.76
C PRO A 193 12.18 -5.54 8.24
N SER A 194 13.18 -5.43 9.10
CA SER A 194 14.54 -5.90 8.86
C SER A 194 15.09 -6.59 10.12
N THR A 195 16.01 -7.50 9.95
CA THR A 195 16.80 -8.08 11.06
C THR A 195 18.06 -7.26 11.36
N ALA A 196 18.41 -6.31 10.49
CA ALA A 196 19.58 -5.44 10.63
C ALA A 196 19.21 -4.10 11.30
N GLY A 197 20.18 -3.47 11.94
CA GLY A 197 20.13 -2.12 12.47
C GLY A 197 18.93 -1.85 13.38
N THR A 198 18.08 -0.89 13.00
CA THR A 198 16.93 -0.45 13.81
C THR A 198 15.71 -1.37 13.72
N GLY A 199 15.78 -2.50 13.03
CA GLY A 199 14.67 -3.43 12.84
C GLY A 199 13.68 -3.02 11.74
N SER A 200 13.95 -1.95 11.00
CA SER A 200 13.11 -1.50 9.88
C SER A 200 13.95 -0.85 8.78
N VAL A 201 13.63 -1.17 7.52
CA VAL A 201 14.31 -0.62 6.34
C VAL A 201 14.01 0.87 6.20
N ALA A 202 15.05 1.70 6.27
CA ALA A 202 14.95 3.15 6.11
C ALA A 202 15.26 3.60 4.67
N LEU A 203 16.02 2.80 3.93
CA LEU A 203 16.49 3.11 2.57
C LEU A 203 16.47 1.85 1.72
N GLN A 204 16.08 1.97 0.45
CA GLN A 204 16.26 0.95 -0.56
C GLN A 204 17.28 1.46 -1.58
N ALA A 205 18.31 0.66 -1.85
CA ALA A 205 19.36 0.96 -2.80
C ALA A 205 19.45 -0.14 -3.85
N PHE A 206 19.61 0.25 -5.11
CA PHE A 206 19.80 -0.67 -6.23
C PHE A 206 21.23 -0.52 -6.74
N VAL A 207 21.91 -1.65 -6.82
CA VAL A 207 23.32 -1.74 -7.19
C VAL A 207 23.52 -2.74 -8.31
N ARG A 208 24.72 -2.76 -8.88
CA ARG A 208 25.11 -3.76 -9.86
C ARG A 208 25.23 -5.15 -9.22
N ASN A 209 24.95 -6.18 -10.01
CA ASN A 209 24.97 -7.58 -9.57
C ASN A 209 26.29 -7.99 -8.90
N GLU A 210 27.42 -7.41 -9.33
CA GLU A 210 28.73 -7.73 -8.80
C GLU A 210 29.02 -7.09 -7.43
N PHE A 211 28.17 -6.20 -6.94
CA PHE A 211 28.35 -5.58 -5.62
C PHE A 211 28.24 -6.61 -4.49
N LEU A 212 27.31 -7.56 -4.61
CA LEU A 212 27.17 -8.65 -3.66
C LEU A 212 27.83 -9.94 -4.21
N THR A 213 28.81 -10.45 -3.49
CA THR A 213 29.71 -11.52 -3.92
C THR A 213 29.29 -12.93 -3.50
N MET A 214 28.04 -13.09 -3.00
CA MET A 214 27.49 -14.41 -2.62
C MET A 214 27.46 -15.38 -3.80
N ASP A 215 27.81 -16.65 -3.57
CA ASP A 215 27.75 -17.72 -4.58
C ASP A 215 26.32 -18.27 -4.80
N PHE A 216 25.35 -17.75 -4.07
CA PHE A 216 23.94 -18.11 -4.15
C PHE A 216 23.06 -16.86 -4.33
N TYR A 217 21.82 -17.07 -4.74
CA TYR A 217 20.81 -16.02 -4.81
C TYR A 217 19.90 -16.08 -3.58
N THR A 218 19.50 -14.92 -3.08
CA THR A 218 18.57 -14.79 -1.94
C THR A 218 17.14 -14.78 -2.41
N ASP A 219 16.90 -14.24 -3.60
CA ASP A 219 15.61 -14.00 -4.21
C ASP A 219 15.64 -14.46 -5.68
N CYS A 220 14.49 -14.93 -6.16
CA CYS A 220 14.28 -15.24 -7.56
C CYS A 220 12.93 -14.70 -7.98
N TYR A 221 12.93 -13.62 -8.76
CA TYR A 221 11.74 -12.96 -9.25
C TYR A 221 11.26 -13.60 -10.53
N LEU A 222 9.93 -13.80 -10.64
CA LEU A 222 9.29 -14.43 -11.79
C LEU A 222 8.20 -13.55 -12.35
N LEU A 223 8.07 -13.59 -13.69
CA LEU A 223 6.91 -13.12 -14.40
C LEU A 223 6.16 -14.33 -14.96
N VAL A 224 4.86 -14.39 -14.72
CA VAL A 224 4.01 -15.50 -15.18
C VAL A 224 3.44 -15.16 -16.54
N GLN A 225 3.48 -16.11 -17.46
CA GLN A 225 2.97 -15.95 -18.82
C GLN A 225 1.47 -15.63 -18.77
N ASP A 226 1.03 -14.66 -19.59
CA ASP A 226 -0.34 -14.19 -19.69
C ASP A 226 -0.92 -13.49 -18.45
N ALA A 227 -0.18 -13.42 -17.31
CA ALA A 227 -0.61 -12.69 -16.12
C ALA A 227 -0.82 -11.19 -16.38
N VAL A 228 0.00 -10.61 -17.24
CA VAL A 228 -0.10 -9.19 -17.67
C VAL A 228 -1.43 -8.84 -18.36
N GLN A 229 -2.20 -9.83 -18.81
CA GLN A 229 -3.51 -9.60 -19.41
C GLN A 229 -4.65 -9.51 -18.38
N LEU A 230 -4.36 -9.82 -17.12
CA LEU A 230 -5.30 -9.81 -16.00
C LEU A 230 -5.05 -8.57 -15.14
N ASP A 231 -6.12 -7.98 -14.64
CA ASP A 231 -6.00 -6.92 -13.63
C ASP A 231 -5.40 -7.50 -12.34
N THR A 232 -4.23 -7.04 -11.95
CA THR A 232 -3.45 -7.48 -10.78
C THR A 232 -4.29 -7.52 -9.49
N PHE A 233 -5.30 -6.65 -9.37
CA PHE A 233 -6.15 -6.56 -8.18
C PHE A 233 -7.42 -7.41 -8.26
N SER A 234 -7.60 -8.19 -9.33
CA SER A 234 -8.75 -9.07 -9.53
C SER A 234 -8.62 -10.41 -8.83
N ASP A 235 -9.77 -11.03 -8.52
CA ASP A 235 -9.82 -12.40 -8.01
C ASP A 235 -9.32 -13.41 -9.07
N GLU A 236 -9.44 -13.07 -10.36
CA GLU A 236 -9.00 -13.89 -11.48
C GLU A 236 -7.47 -13.96 -11.55
N TYR A 237 -6.79 -12.83 -11.40
CA TYR A 237 -5.33 -12.79 -11.27
C TYR A 237 -4.86 -13.57 -10.05
N THR A 238 -5.48 -13.37 -8.90
CA THR A 238 -5.11 -14.08 -7.66
C THR A 238 -5.21 -15.60 -7.86
N ALA A 239 -6.32 -16.10 -8.38
CA ALA A 239 -6.49 -17.55 -8.63
C ALA A 239 -5.50 -18.09 -9.67
N PHE A 240 -5.12 -17.27 -10.66
CA PHE A 240 -4.13 -17.65 -11.68
C PHE A 240 -2.71 -17.76 -11.08
N ILE A 241 -2.33 -16.84 -10.23
CA ILE A 241 -1.02 -16.85 -9.53
C ILE A 241 -0.97 -17.97 -8.49
N ASP A 242 -2.07 -18.26 -7.79
CA ASP A 242 -2.14 -19.36 -6.81
C ASP A 242 -1.85 -20.72 -7.44
N ASP A 243 -2.30 -20.98 -8.69
CA ASP A 243 -1.97 -22.21 -9.42
C ASP A 243 -0.46 -22.33 -9.69
N MET A 244 0.19 -21.23 -10.08
CA MET A 244 1.64 -21.20 -10.28
C MET A 244 2.41 -21.35 -8.96
N THR A 245 1.94 -20.69 -7.90
CA THR A 245 2.52 -20.82 -6.54
C THR A 245 2.53 -22.27 -6.09
N ALA A 246 1.44 -23.01 -6.24
CA ALA A 246 1.38 -24.42 -5.87
C ALA A 246 2.37 -25.31 -6.65
N LYS A 247 2.62 -25.00 -7.93
CA LYS A 247 3.65 -25.69 -8.73
C LYS A 247 5.06 -25.41 -8.22
N LEU A 248 5.33 -24.13 -7.89
CA LEU A 248 6.62 -23.69 -7.33
C LEU A 248 6.88 -24.28 -5.93
N GLU A 249 5.88 -24.34 -5.07
CA GLU A 249 5.98 -24.99 -3.76
C GLU A 249 6.32 -26.47 -3.90
N THR A 250 5.64 -27.18 -4.81
CA THR A 250 5.94 -28.60 -5.09
C THR A 250 7.35 -28.82 -5.64
N LEU A 251 7.86 -27.91 -6.46
CA LEU A 251 9.24 -27.93 -6.92
C LEU A 251 10.18 -27.61 -5.76
N GLY A 252 9.82 -26.61 -4.94
CA GLY A 252 10.60 -26.12 -3.82
C GLY A 252 10.91 -27.20 -2.79
N ASP A 253 9.91 -28.00 -2.41
CA ASP A 253 10.08 -29.12 -1.47
C ASP A 253 11.16 -30.11 -1.93
N LYS A 254 11.19 -30.40 -3.24
CA LYS A 254 12.19 -31.31 -3.82
C LYS A 254 13.58 -30.67 -3.90
N ARG A 255 13.63 -29.41 -4.35
CA ARG A 255 14.89 -28.70 -4.56
C ARG A 255 15.56 -28.32 -3.25
N ALA A 256 14.78 -27.92 -2.24
CA ALA A 256 15.29 -27.58 -0.93
C ALA A 256 15.94 -28.80 -0.24
N SER A 257 15.32 -29.97 -0.33
CA SER A 257 15.89 -31.23 0.19
C SER A 257 17.20 -31.60 -0.53
N LEU A 258 17.24 -31.50 -1.86
CA LEU A 258 18.47 -31.74 -2.63
C LEU A 258 19.58 -30.77 -2.23
N ARG A 259 19.26 -29.48 -2.05
CA ARG A 259 20.22 -28.47 -1.62
C ARG A 259 20.77 -28.74 -0.22
N ALA A 260 19.90 -29.16 0.71
CA ALA A 260 20.32 -29.56 2.04
C ALA A 260 21.32 -30.74 1.99
N ASP A 261 21.03 -31.73 1.15
CA ASP A 261 21.93 -32.90 0.98
C ASP A 261 23.25 -32.52 0.31
N GLU A 262 23.24 -31.64 -0.70
CA GLU A 262 24.46 -31.09 -1.32
C GLU A 262 25.33 -30.37 -0.30
N LEU A 263 24.75 -29.48 0.51
CA LEU A 263 25.47 -28.73 1.55
C LEU A 263 26.01 -29.64 2.63
N ARG A 264 25.24 -30.66 3.05
CA ARG A 264 25.71 -31.66 4.02
C ARG A 264 26.89 -32.47 3.47
N GLU A 265 26.86 -32.87 2.19
CA GLU A 265 27.93 -33.63 1.57
C GLU A 265 29.20 -32.78 1.36
N GLN A 266 29.03 -31.52 0.90
CA GLN A 266 30.17 -30.59 0.78
C GLN A 266 30.81 -30.29 2.14
N GLY A 267 29.98 -29.95 3.16
CA GLY A 267 30.47 -29.69 4.50
C GLY A 267 31.20 -30.91 5.11
N LYS A 268 30.69 -32.13 4.86
CA LYS A 268 31.30 -33.35 5.29
C LYS A 268 32.68 -33.58 4.64
N GLN A 269 32.79 -33.35 3.33
CA GLN A 269 34.06 -33.47 2.60
C GLN A 269 35.12 -32.49 3.12
N GLU A 270 34.72 -31.27 3.44
CA GLU A 270 35.60 -30.25 4.03
C GLU A 270 36.04 -30.60 5.45
N ILE A 271 35.11 -31.11 6.30
CA ILE A 271 35.41 -31.59 7.64
C ILE A 271 36.34 -32.80 7.59
N ASP A 272 36.07 -33.76 6.71
CA ASP A 272 36.95 -34.92 6.50
C ASP A 272 38.37 -34.51 6.03
N SER A 273 38.44 -33.49 5.16
CA SER A 273 39.71 -32.90 4.70
C SER A 273 40.45 -32.21 5.84
N ALA A 274 39.76 -31.47 6.69
CA ALA A 274 40.31 -30.81 7.87
C ALA A 274 40.82 -31.85 8.90
N GLN A 275 40.06 -32.91 9.14
CA GLN A 275 40.44 -34.02 10.02
C GLN A 275 41.67 -34.80 9.48
N ALA A 276 41.69 -35.10 8.16
CA ALA A 276 42.84 -35.75 7.53
C ALA A 276 44.11 -34.90 7.63
N PHE A 277 43.95 -33.59 7.48
CA PHE A 277 45.04 -32.63 7.69
C PHE A 277 45.54 -32.65 9.14
N MET A 278 44.61 -32.58 10.13
CA MET A 278 44.95 -32.66 11.55
C MET A 278 45.70 -33.95 11.91
N ASN A 279 45.20 -35.09 11.42
CA ASN A 279 45.85 -36.39 11.64
C ASN A 279 47.26 -36.45 11.02
N SER A 280 47.45 -35.82 9.85
CA SER A 280 48.77 -35.69 9.22
C SER A 280 49.72 -34.78 10.01
N PHE A 281 49.15 -33.72 10.61
CA PHE A 281 49.89 -32.76 11.43
C PHE A 281 50.36 -33.36 12.75
N GLU A 282 49.52 -34.14 13.44
CA GLU A 282 49.88 -34.91 14.62
C GLU A 282 51.06 -35.89 14.35
N SER A 283 51.06 -36.49 13.14
CA SER A 283 52.13 -37.41 12.73
C SER A 283 53.46 -36.72 12.36
N VAL A 284 53.44 -35.43 12.04
CA VAL A 284 54.56 -34.66 11.45
C VAL A 284 55.10 -33.57 12.38
N ILE A 285 54.67 -33.50 13.66
CA ILE A 285 55.30 -32.58 14.67
C ILE A 285 56.83 -32.69 14.70
N GLY A 286 57.42 -33.55 13.88
CA GLY A 286 58.87 -33.78 13.73
C GLY A 286 59.56 -33.16 12.52
N THR A 287 58.90 -32.70 11.46
CA THR A 287 59.59 -32.19 10.24
C THR A 287 58.94 -30.89 9.72
N ARG A 288 59.78 -29.86 9.60
CA ARG A 288 59.48 -28.44 9.37
C ARG A 288 59.33 -28.03 7.90
N THR A 289 58.65 -26.98 7.66
CA THR A 289 58.74 -25.87 6.70
C THR A 289 57.95 -25.96 5.38
N GLU A 290 57.90 -27.03 4.63
CA GLU A 290 57.16 -27.08 3.35
C GLU A 290 55.64 -27.33 3.50
N LEU A 291 55.24 -27.84 4.64
CA LEU A 291 53.84 -28.15 4.96
C LEU A 291 53.03 -26.92 5.42
N ALA A 292 53.67 -25.82 5.80
CA ALA A 292 53.00 -24.61 6.31
C ALA A 292 52.21 -23.84 5.23
N GLU A 293 52.73 -23.78 3.99
CA GLU A 293 52.07 -23.10 2.89
C GLU A 293 50.85 -23.88 2.37
N ASP A 294 50.98 -25.23 2.33
CA ASP A 294 49.88 -26.10 1.91
C ASP A 294 48.76 -26.14 2.97
N ALA A 295 49.14 -26.04 4.24
CA ALA A 295 48.22 -25.94 5.37
C ALA A 295 47.42 -24.62 5.37
N ALA A 296 48.06 -23.50 5.09
CA ALA A 296 47.41 -22.19 5.00
C ALA A 296 46.41 -22.11 3.83
N MET A 297 46.71 -22.78 2.71
CA MET A 297 45.83 -22.85 1.56
C MET A 297 44.57 -23.71 1.85
N ARG A 298 44.73 -24.86 2.51
CA ARG A 298 43.63 -25.74 2.91
C ARG A 298 42.77 -25.13 4.03
N ALA A 299 43.37 -24.41 4.97
CA ALA A 299 42.65 -23.65 5.99
C ALA A 299 41.79 -22.52 5.39
N LYS A 300 42.28 -21.87 4.31
CA LYS A 300 41.49 -20.91 3.53
C LYS A 300 40.29 -21.55 2.83
N GLN A 301 40.47 -22.77 2.30
CA GLN A 301 39.37 -23.52 1.66
C GLN A 301 38.32 -23.98 2.68
N THR A 302 38.77 -24.46 3.85
CA THR A 302 37.87 -24.83 4.96
C THR A 302 37.07 -23.62 5.49
N ALA A 303 37.72 -22.46 5.52
CA ALA A 303 37.05 -21.20 5.90
C ALA A 303 36.02 -20.76 4.87
N ALA A 304 36.29 -20.93 3.57
CA ALA A 304 35.34 -20.62 2.51
C ALA A 304 34.10 -21.55 2.54
N ALA A 305 34.30 -22.84 2.84
CA ALA A 305 33.19 -23.78 2.99
C ALA A 305 32.33 -23.50 4.25
N ALA A 306 32.96 -23.09 5.35
CA ALA A 306 32.25 -22.67 6.56
C ALA A 306 31.38 -21.40 6.35
N ALA A 307 31.81 -20.50 5.45
CA ALA A 307 31.04 -19.33 5.07
C ALA A 307 29.77 -19.67 4.29
N LEU A 308 29.70 -20.82 3.62
CA LEU A 308 28.51 -21.34 2.94
C LEU A 308 27.45 -21.90 3.91
N ILE A 309 27.81 -22.17 5.18
CA ILE A 309 26.87 -22.66 6.20
C ILE A 309 26.13 -21.47 6.82
N ASN A 310 25.18 -20.93 6.09
CA ASN A 310 24.43 -19.71 6.41
C ASN A 310 23.59 -19.77 7.71
N SER A 311 23.52 -20.93 8.37
CA SER A 311 22.72 -21.12 9.59
C SER A 311 23.43 -20.71 10.89
N ASN A 312 24.75 -20.45 10.85
CA ASN A 312 25.48 -20.01 12.04
C ASN A 312 26.72 -19.16 11.68
N PRO A 313 26.52 -17.84 11.42
CA PRO A 313 27.62 -16.93 11.01
C PRO A 313 28.71 -16.82 12.08
N GLU A 314 28.39 -16.99 13.35
CA GLU A 314 29.34 -16.96 14.45
C GLU A 314 30.32 -18.16 14.40
N LEU A 315 29.83 -19.30 13.94
CA LEU A 315 30.62 -20.51 13.79
C LEU A 315 31.53 -20.42 12.56
N ALA A 316 31.03 -19.85 11.45
CA ALA A 316 31.80 -19.58 10.25
C ALA A 316 32.97 -18.62 10.55
N GLN A 317 32.75 -17.56 11.30
CA GLN A 317 33.77 -16.62 11.76
C GLN A 317 34.80 -17.30 12.69
N LYS A 318 34.35 -18.13 13.63
CA LYS A 318 35.27 -18.88 14.49
C LYS A 318 36.18 -19.80 13.67
N LEU A 319 35.64 -20.52 12.69
CA LEU A 319 36.41 -21.38 11.80
C LEU A 319 37.42 -20.59 10.93
N VAL A 320 37.01 -19.44 10.37
CA VAL A 320 37.89 -18.52 9.63
C VAL A 320 39.00 -17.96 10.52
N ALA A 321 38.64 -17.49 11.73
CA ALA A 321 39.62 -16.98 12.69
C ALA A 321 40.60 -18.05 13.15
N THR A 322 40.12 -19.27 13.35
CA THR A 322 40.96 -20.41 13.75
C THR A 322 41.88 -20.87 12.61
N ALA A 323 41.36 -20.92 11.38
CA ALA A 323 42.19 -21.24 10.20
C ALA A 323 43.29 -20.20 9.98
N LYS A 324 42.96 -18.90 10.17
CA LYS A 324 43.97 -17.82 10.13
C LYS A 324 44.99 -17.94 11.28
N ALA A 325 44.49 -18.20 12.50
CA ALA A 325 45.35 -18.40 13.68
C ALA A 325 46.29 -19.62 13.54
N VAL A 326 45.84 -20.69 12.87
CA VAL A 326 46.70 -21.85 12.52
C VAL A 326 47.74 -21.47 11.49
N GLY A 327 47.41 -20.70 10.46
CA GLY A 327 48.35 -20.18 9.48
C GLY A 327 49.44 -19.30 10.12
N ASP A 328 49.04 -18.38 10.99
CA ASP A 328 49.94 -17.48 11.73
C ASP A 328 50.79 -18.25 12.76
N ALA A 329 50.25 -19.30 13.36
CA ALA A 329 50.97 -20.15 14.31
C ALA A 329 52.00 -21.06 13.67
N LEU A 330 51.76 -21.60 12.48
CA LEU A 330 52.69 -22.39 11.72
C LEU A 330 53.89 -21.53 11.22
N SER A 331 53.67 -20.25 10.94
CA SER A 331 54.73 -19.32 10.60
C SER A 331 55.57 -18.86 11.81
N SER A 332 55.05 -18.94 13.03
CA SER A 332 55.74 -18.52 14.27
C SER A 332 56.23 -19.67 15.15
N ALA A 333 55.99 -20.94 14.78
CA ALA A 333 56.27 -22.12 15.62
C ALA A 333 57.76 -22.52 15.63
N SER A 334 58.59 -21.65 16.14
CA SER A 334 59.96 -22.07 16.45
C SER A 334 60.19 -22.55 17.88
N ASP A 335 59.30 -22.29 18.88
CA ASP A 335 59.74 -22.51 20.25
C ASP A 335 58.79 -23.11 21.30
N ASP A 336 57.49 -23.48 20.97
CA ASP A 336 56.61 -23.95 22.05
C ASP A 336 55.72 -25.15 21.70
N LYS A 337 56.13 -26.32 22.16
CA LYS A 337 55.39 -27.58 22.05
C LYS A 337 54.09 -27.61 22.82
N GLU A 338 53.97 -26.86 23.89
CA GLU A 338 52.80 -26.77 24.78
C GLU A 338 51.69 -25.91 24.15
N ASN A 339 52.05 -24.85 23.42
CA ASN A 339 51.14 -24.02 22.66
C ASN A 339 50.55 -24.72 21.41
N ALA A 340 51.30 -25.63 20.79
CA ALA A 340 50.80 -26.39 19.64
C ALA A 340 49.71 -27.37 20.05
N GLN A 341 49.82 -28.00 21.22
CA GLN A 341 48.85 -28.96 21.72
C GLN A 341 47.51 -28.33 22.14
N ALA A 342 47.57 -27.17 22.81
CA ALA A 342 46.37 -26.39 23.16
C ALA A 342 45.64 -25.85 21.91
N ARG A 343 46.37 -25.63 20.81
CA ARG A 343 45.78 -25.20 19.52
C ARG A 343 45.13 -26.35 18.76
N ILE A 344 45.72 -27.53 18.81
CA ILE A 344 45.11 -28.76 18.28
C ILE A 344 43.78 -29.08 18.99
N GLU A 345 43.74 -28.92 20.32
CA GLU A 345 42.50 -29.11 21.09
C GLU A 345 41.40 -28.11 20.69
N ARG A 346 41.77 -26.83 20.47
CA ARG A 346 40.81 -25.83 20.00
C ARG A 346 40.30 -26.14 18.59
N LEU A 347 41.20 -26.51 17.66
CA LEU A 347 40.82 -26.86 16.30
C LEU A 347 39.89 -28.10 16.26
N ASN A 348 40.18 -29.10 17.12
CA ASN A 348 39.29 -30.26 17.26
C ASN A 348 37.92 -29.88 17.83
N ALA A 349 37.87 -28.92 18.75
CA ALA A 349 36.60 -28.38 19.24
C ALA A 349 35.84 -27.63 18.14
N ASP A 350 36.53 -26.80 17.37
CA ASP A 350 35.93 -26.06 16.24
C ASP A 350 35.44 -27.00 15.13
N ILE A 351 36.16 -28.11 14.85
CA ILE A 351 35.71 -29.16 13.93
C ILE A 351 34.47 -29.88 14.48
N ALA A 352 34.42 -30.17 15.79
CA ALA A 352 33.26 -30.80 16.42
C ALA A 352 32.05 -29.86 16.39
N ASP A 353 32.28 -28.58 16.62
CA ASP A 353 31.21 -27.56 16.53
C ASP A 353 30.71 -27.42 15.07
N ALA A 354 31.61 -27.50 14.08
CA ALA A 354 31.23 -27.51 12.67
C ALA A 354 30.44 -28.77 12.29
N GLN A 355 30.80 -29.93 12.83
CA GLN A 355 30.00 -31.16 12.65
C GLN A 355 28.60 -31.04 13.26
N ASN A 356 28.48 -30.50 14.47
CA ASN A 356 27.20 -30.27 15.12
C ASN A 356 26.34 -29.28 14.32
N ALA A 357 26.94 -28.24 13.75
CA ALA A 357 26.22 -27.29 12.90
C ALA A 357 25.76 -27.94 11.59
N LEU A 358 26.60 -28.80 10.99
CA LEU A 358 26.25 -29.54 9.77
C LEU A 358 25.09 -30.51 10.01
N ASP A 359 25.11 -31.23 11.14
CA ASP A 359 24.03 -32.13 11.56
C ASP A 359 22.74 -31.35 11.92
N GLY A 360 22.89 -30.09 12.29
CA GLY A 360 21.78 -29.16 12.57
C GLY A 360 21.15 -28.54 11.32
N ILE A 361 21.74 -28.71 10.11
CA ILE A 361 21.13 -28.24 8.86
C ILE A 361 19.83 -29.04 8.65
N GLY A 362 18.67 -28.37 8.85
CA GLY A 362 17.36 -28.92 8.52
C GLY A 362 17.16 -29.09 7.01
N ASP A 363 16.08 -29.74 6.63
CA ASP A 363 15.62 -29.72 5.25
C ASP A 363 15.24 -28.29 4.93
N GLY A 364 15.86 -27.70 3.92
CA GLY A 364 15.58 -26.34 3.50
C GLY A 364 14.12 -26.18 3.08
N THR A 365 13.63 -24.96 3.05
CA THR A 365 12.29 -24.65 2.53
C THR A 365 12.35 -23.50 1.54
N TRP A 366 11.53 -23.57 0.50
CA TRP A 366 11.26 -22.42 -0.36
C TRP A 366 10.06 -21.65 0.19
N LEU A 367 10.22 -20.35 0.26
CA LEU A 367 9.15 -19.41 0.58
C LEU A 367 8.73 -18.75 -0.73
N VAL A 368 7.60 -19.20 -1.27
CA VAL A 368 7.00 -18.65 -2.48
C VAL A 368 6.07 -17.51 -2.08
N ARG A 369 6.39 -16.31 -2.49
CA ARG A 369 5.67 -15.07 -2.16
C ARG A 369 5.08 -14.46 -3.42
N THR A 370 3.87 -13.95 -3.31
CA THR A 370 3.19 -13.22 -4.39
C THR A 370 3.28 -11.72 -4.19
N ARG A 371 2.80 -10.91 -5.13
CA ARG A 371 2.63 -9.46 -4.94
C ARG A 371 1.83 -9.15 -3.67
N ALA A 372 0.85 -9.99 -3.31
CA ALA A 372 0.01 -9.81 -2.12
C ALA A 372 0.79 -9.88 -0.79
N ASP A 373 1.94 -10.53 -0.77
CA ASP A 373 2.83 -10.60 0.39
C ASP A 373 3.77 -9.39 0.50
N SER A 374 3.81 -8.54 -0.52
CA SER A 374 4.53 -7.27 -0.48
C SER A 374 3.77 -6.25 0.35
N VAL A 375 4.44 -5.64 1.33
CA VAL A 375 3.85 -4.61 2.22
C VAL A 375 3.27 -3.46 1.40
N GLY A 376 3.98 -3.02 0.35
CA GLY A 376 3.54 -1.93 -0.50
C GLY A 376 2.24 -2.23 -1.24
N TYR A 377 2.16 -3.40 -1.87
CA TYR A 377 0.98 -3.84 -2.60
C TYR A 377 -0.21 -4.09 -1.67
N ALA A 378 -0.02 -4.85 -0.59
CA ALA A 378 -1.08 -5.20 0.36
C ALA A 378 -1.72 -3.95 0.97
N ASN A 379 -0.90 -3.00 1.44
CA ASN A 379 -1.38 -1.74 2.01
C ASN A 379 -2.07 -0.86 0.97
N TYR A 380 -1.58 -0.82 -0.27
CA TYR A 380 -2.23 -0.08 -1.33
C TYR A 380 -3.62 -0.66 -1.63
N LYS A 381 -3.71 -1.98 -1.85
CA LYS A 381 -4.98 -2.69 -2.08
C LYS A 381 -5.98 -2.40 -0.97
N ASP A 382 -5.58 -2.57 0.27
CA ASP A 382 -6.39 -2.36 1.46
C ASP A 382 -6.91 -0.90 1.56
N ASN A 383 -6.06 0.07 1.27
CA ASN A 383 -6.43 1.48 1.29
C ASN A 383 -7.39 1.84 0.15
N VAL A 384 -7.17 1.33 -1.06
CA VAL A 384 -8.09 1.54 -2.19
C VAL A 384 -9.44 0.86 -1.95
N GLU A 385 -9.46 -0.32 -1.32
CA GLU A 385 -10.69 -0.99 -0.91
C GLU A 385 -11.47 -0.18 0.14
N LYS A 386 -10.79 0.41 1.12
CA LYS A 386 -11.39 1.35 2.09
C LYS A 386 -11.98 2.57 1.39
N VAL A 387 -11.27 3.15 0.41
CA VAL A 387 -11.79 4.23 -0.44
C VAL A 387 -13.02 3.75 -1.20
N SER A 388 -13.00 2.55 -1.79
CA SER A 388 -14.14 1.95 -2.49
C SER A 388 -15.38 1.84 -1.59
N ALA A 389 -15.20 1.38 -0.35
CA ALA A 389 -16.29 1.27 0.61
C ALA A 389 -16.92 2.64 0.93
N LEU A 390 -16.10 3.67 1.13
CA LEU A 390 -16.56 5.04 1.33
C LEU A 390 -17.26 5.58 0.08
N CYS A 391 -16.68 5.35 -1.11
CA CYS A 391 -17.22 5.78 -2.39
C CYS A 391 -18.54 5.11 -2.78
N LYS A 392 -18.92 4.00 -2.17
CA LYS A 392 -20.24 3.37 -2.34
C LYS A 392 -21.31 4.04 -1.48
N VAL A 393 -20.98 4.48 -0.28
CA VAL A 393 -21.92 4.97 0.72
C VAL A 393 -22.19 6.48 0.58
N PHE A 394 -21.13 7.29 0.52
CA PHE A 394 -21.25 8.74 0.51
C PHE A 394 -22.02 9.30 -0.70
N PRO A 395 -21.77 8.88 -1.94
CA PRO A 395 -22.47 9.41 -3.10
C PRO A 395 -23.98 9.17 -3.07
N MET A 396 -24.42 8.06 -2.46
CA MET A 396 -25.84 7.75 -2.31
C MET A 396 -26.56 8.81 -1.47
N PHE A 397 -25.95 9.27 -0.38
CA PHE A 397 -26.53 10.35 0.44
C PHE A 397 -26.57 11.67 -0.31
N PHE A 398 -25.49 12.04 -1.02
CA PHE A 398 -25.47 13.24 -1.86
C PHE A 398 -26.54 13.21 -2.94
N PHE A 399 -26.71 12.07 -3.58
CA PHE A 399 -27.74 11.87 -4.59
C PHE A 399 -29.16 12.00 -4.00
N LEU A 400 -29.42 11.41 -2.84
CA LEU A 400 -30.72 11.55 -2.16
C LEU A 400 -31.02 12.99 -1.78
N VAL A 401 -30.03 13.72 -1.29
CA VAL A 401 -30.18 15.16 -0.98
C VAL A 401 -30.45 15.96 -2.26
N ALA A 402 -29.72 15.70 -3.33
CA ALA A 402 -29.92 16.34 -4.63
C ALA A 402 -31.32 16.08 -5.17
N LEU A 403 -31.80 14.85 -5.08
CA LEU A 403 -33.15 14.45 -5.48
C LEU A 403 -34.24 15.18 -4.66
N LEU A 404 -34.03 15.27 -3.35
CA LEU A 404 -34.97 15.97 -2.46
C LEU A 404 -35.05 17.47 -2.75
N VAL A 405 -33.91 18.12 -3.00
CA VAL A 405 -33.85 19.54 -3.34
C VAL A 405 -34.46 19.77 -4.72
N ALA A 406 -34.22 18.90 -5.69
CA ALA A 406 -34.88 18.95 -7.00
C ALA A 406 -36.38 18.79 -6.88
N LEU A 407 -36.88 17.82 -6.09
CA LEU A 407 -38.29 17.62 -5.81
C LEU A 407 -38.92 18.87 -5.18
N THR A 408 -38.25 19.48 -4.22
CA THR A 408 -38.73 20.72 -3.54
C THR A 408 -38.81 21.87 -4.53
N THR A 409 -37.79 22.06 -5.37
CA THR A 409 -37.71 23.11 -6.39
C THR A 409 -38.78 22.93 -7.45
N MET A 410 -39.01 21.72 -7.95
CA MET A 410 -40.05 21.39 -8.92
C MET A 410 -41.43 21.54 -8.34
N THR A 411 -41.68 21.09 -7.12
CA THR A 411 -42.97 21.29 -6.44
C THR A 411 -43.30 22.77 -6.32
N ARG A 412 -42.33 23.60 -5.95
CA ARG A 412 -42.52 25.05 -5.85
C ARG A 412 -42.80 25.69 -7.22
N LEU A 413 -42.05 25.30 -8.27
CA LEU A 413 -42.25 25.78 -9.63
C LEU A 413 -43.67 25.48 -10.12
N ILE A 414 -44.17 24.28 -9.89
CA ILE A 414 -45.48 23.82 -10.31
C ILE A 414 -46.58 24.50 -9.50
N GLU A 415 -46.41 24.68 -8.19
CA GLU A 415 -47.38 25.43 -7.34
C GLU A 415 -47.50 26.90 -7.77
N GLU A 416 -46.44 27.57 -8.16
CA GLU A 416 -46.47 28.96 -8.64
C GLU A 416 -47.15 29.08 -10.01
N ARG A 417 -47.03 28.07 -10.87
CA ARG A 417 -47.70 28.02 -12.18
C ARG A 417 -49.12 27.39 -12.14
N ARG A 418 -49.66 27.18 -10.94
CA ARG A 418 -50.94 26.52 -10.71
C ARG A 418 -52.09 27.12 -11.52
N THR A 419 -52.21 28.45 -11.59
CA THR A 419 -53.26 29.16 -12.34
C THR A 419 -53.13 28.87 -13.84
N GLN A 420 -51.92 28.88 -14.40
CA GLN A 420 -51.70 28.55 -15.80
C GLN A 420 -52.10 27.10 -16.11
N ILE A 421 -51.76 26.15 -15.22
CA ILE A 421 -52.17 24.75 -15.31
C ILE A 421 -53.70 24.66 -15.31
N GLY A 422 -54.36 25.38 -14.43
CA GLY A 422 -55.82 25.45 -14.35
C GLY A 422 -56.48 25.96 -15.64
N THR A 423 -55.91 27.01 -16.24
CA THR A 423 -56.37 27.56 -17.52
C THR A 423 -56.20 26.57 -18.66
N LEU A 424 -55.04 25.91 -18.76
CA LEU A 424 -54.79 24.89 -19.77
C LEU A 424 -55.76 23.70 -19.66
N LYS A 425 -56.05 23.23 -18.43
CA LYS A 425 -57.04 22.18 -18.17
C LYS A 425 -58.47 22.65 -18.55
N ALA A 426 -58.83 23.90 -18.28
CA ALA A 426 -60.10 24.46 -18.68
C ALA A 426 -60.28 24.57 -20.21
N LEU A 427 -59.17 24.76 -20.94
CA LEU A 427 -59.08 24.74 -22.41
C LEU A 427 -59.06 23.31 -23.02
N GLY A 428 -59.15 22.26 -22.18
CA GLY A 428 -59.23 20.87 -22.66
C GLY A 428 -57.90 20.15 -22.85
N TYR A 429 -56.75 20.72 -22.40
CA TYR A 429 -55.48 20.02 -22.44
C TYR A 429 -55.48 18.83 -21.44
N THR A 430 -54.98 17.68 -21.89
CA THR A 430 -54.85 16.49 -21.07
C THR A 430 -53.70 16.63 -20.06
N ASP A 431 -53.79 15.93 -18.92
CA ASP A 431 -52.75 15.96 -17.89
C ASP A 431 -51.37 15.59 -18.43
N TRP A 432 -51.27 14.63 -19.36
CA TRP A 432 -50.04 14.24 -20.03
C TRP A 432 -49.41 15.31 -20.92
N GLN A 433 -50.25 16.14 -21.52
CA GLN A 433 -49.78 17.28 -22.34
C GLN A 433 -49.18 18.37 -21.44
N ILE A 434 -49.78 18.61 -20.28
CA ILE A 434 -49.28 19.55 -19.28
C ILE A 434 -47.99 19.00 -18.64
N PHE A 435 -47.97 17.73 -18.23
CA PHE A 435 -46.77 17.08 -17.67
C PHE A 435 -45.59 17.13 -18.63
N GLY A 436 -45.83 16.93 -19.91
CA GLY A 436 -44.76 16.91 -20.94
C GLY A 436 -43.98 18.22 -21.04
N GLU A 437 -44.55 19.37 -20.61
CA GLU A 437 -43.79 20.62 -20.54
C GLU A 437 -42.80 20.62 -19.38
N TYR A 438 -43.23 20.17 -18.20
CA TYR A 438 -42.39 20.11 -17.00
C TYR A 438 -41.41 18.97 -17.05
N ILE A 439 -41.78 17.84 -17.66
CA ILE A 439 -40.87 16.70 -17.91
C ILE A 439 -39.75 17.14 -18.84
N LEU A 440 -40.05 17.85 -19.93
CA LEU A 440 -38.99 18.29 -20.86
C LEU A 440 -38.08 19.37 -20.25
N TYR A 441 -38.67 20.22 -19.38
CA TYR A 441 -37.90 21.20 -18.60
C TYR A 441 -36.90 20.50 -17.65
N SER A 442 -37.37 19.54 -16.85
CA SER A 442 -36.53 18.82 -15.90
C SER A 442 -35.53 17.86 -16.61
N LEU A 443 -35.97 17.23 -17.71
CA LEU A 443 -35.10 16.38 -18.53
C LEU A 443 -33.93 17.18 -19.11
N SER A 444 -34.22 18.38 -19.67
CA SER A 444 -33.13 19.21 -20.23
C SER A 444 -32.13 19.65 -19.15
N ALA A 445 -32.62 20.01 -17.95
CA ALA A 445 -31.75 20.36 -16.83
C ALA A 445 -30.97 19.15 -16.32
N ALA A 446 -31.59 17.96 -16.29
CA ALA A 446 -30.96 16.72 -15.84
C ALA A 446 -29.86 16.26 -16.81
N VAL A 447 -30.14 16.26 -18.11
CA VAL A 447 -29.14 15.86 -19.14
C VAL A 447 -27.94 16.81 -19.15
N LEU A 448 -28.18 18.12 -19.14
CA LEU A 448 -27.10 19.09 -19.08
C LEU A 448 -26.35 19.03 -17.75
N GLY A 449 -27.07 18.82 -16.64
CA GLY A 449 -26.48 18.62 -15.33
C GLY A 449 -25.59 17.37 -15.27
N CYS A 450 -26.06 16.23 -15.79
CA CYS A 450 -25.24 15.01 -15.89
C CYS A 450 -24.00 15.22 -16.74
N ALA A 451 -24.12 15.87 -17.89
CA ALA A 451 -22.97 16.14 -18.77
C ALA A 451 -21.90 16.98 -18.05
N ILE A 452 -22.29 18.06 -17.40
CA ILE A 452 -21.37 18.93 -16.63
C ILE A 452 -20.81 18.16 -15.42
N GLY A 453 -21.67 17.40 -14.73
CA GLY A 453 -21.30 16.60 -13.56
C GLY A 453 -20.26 15.54 -13.92
N PHE A 454 -20.44 14.83 -15.02
CA PHE A 454 -19.49 13.81 -15.47
C PHE A 454 -18.14 14.43 -15.90
N LEU A 455 -18.17 15.50 -16.68
CA LEU A 455 -16.93 16.19 -17.10
C LEU A 455 -16.11 16.70 -15.91
N GLY A 456 -16.77 17.23 -14.89
CA GLY A 456 -16.09 17.66 -13.67
C GLY A 456 -15.80 16.52 -12.70
N GLY A 457 -16.76 15.61 -12.50
CA GLY A 457 -16.69 14.55 -11.51
C GLY A 457 -15.60 13.53 -11.77
N PHE A 458 -15.52 12.99 -12.99
CA PHE A 458 -14.50 12.00 -13.36
C PHE A 458 -13.07 12.54 -13.28
N LYS A 459 -12.87 13.85 -13.46
CA LYS A 459 -11.53 14.44 -13.35
C LYS A 459 -11.20 14.87 -11.93
N LEU A 460 -12.14 15.55 -11.25
CA LEU A 460 -11.87 16.19 -9.96
C LEU A 460 -11.66 15.18 -8.83
N PHE A 461 -12.62 14.26 -8.65
CA PHE A 461 -12.60 13.37 -7.47
C PHE A 461 -11.45 12.36 -7.50
N PRO A 462 -11.23 11.59 -8.58
CA PRO A 462 -10.11 10.66 -8.65
C PRO A 462 -8.77 11.37 -8.48
N THR A 463 -8.55 12.52 -9.15
CA THR A 463 -7.29 13.27 -9.04
C THR A 463 -7.04 13.79 -7.63
N VAL A 464 -8.05 14.37 -6.95
CA VAL A 464 -7.88 14.89 -5.59
C VAL A 464 -7.61 13.77 -4.59
N ILE A 465 -8.32 12.65 -4.70
CA ILE A 465 -8.12 11.51 -3.79
C ILE A 465 -6.77 10.88 -4.04
N ASN A 466 -6.40 10.61 -5.30
CA ASN A 466 -5.09 10.07 -5.63
C ASN A 466 -3.94 10.97 -5.16
N SER A 467 -4.06 12.29 -5.30
CA SER A 467 -3.02 13.22 -4.81
C SER A 467 -2.88 13.21 -3.28
N ALA A 468 -3.96 12.96 -2.53
CA ALA A 468 -3.89 12.78 -1.10
C ALA A 468 -3.13 11.48 -0.73
N TYR A 469 -3.34 10.40 -1.48
CA TYR A 469 -2.59 9.15 -1.31
C TYR A 469 -1.15 9.23 -1.84
N GLY A 470 -0.83 10.17 -2.70
CA GLY A 470 0.54 10.43 -3.19
C GLY A 470 1.55 10.80 -2.09
N MET A 471 1.08 11.11 -0.88
CA MET A 471 1.96 11.23 0.30
C MET A 471 2.43 9.87 0.83
N MET A 472 1.63 8.81 0.63
CA MET A 472 1.90 7.46 1.16
C MET A 472 2.48 6.51 0.10
N TYR A 473 2.29 6.82 -1.19
CA TYR A 473 2.70 5.96 -2.30
C TYR A 473 3.48 6.73 -3.35
N THR A 474 4.49 6.08 -3.92
CA THR A 474 5.28 6.56 -5.04
C THR A 474 4.72 5.97 -6.34
N LEU A 475 3.55 6.46 -6.76
CA LEU A 475 2.91 6.07 -8.00
C LEU A 475 2.89 7.25 -8.98
N PRO A 476 2.94 6.99 -10.29
CA PRO A 476 2.86 8.04 -11.29
C PRO A 476 1.54 8.83 -11.19
N PRO A 477 1.51 10.07 -11.70
CA PRO A 477 0.29 10.86 -11.76
C PRO A 477 -0.81 10.10 -12.49
N MET A 478 -1.99 10.01 -11.87
CA MET A 478 -3.11 9.27 -12.41
C MET A 478 -3.79 10.04 -13.53
N ASP A 479 -3.94 9.41 -14.69
CA ASP A 479 -4.87 9.83 -15.71
C ASP A 479 -6.28 9.42 -15.30
N ALA A 480 -7.15 10.39 -15.01
CA ALA A 480 -8.55 10.12 -14.70
C ALA A 480 -9.37 10.10 -16.01
N PRO A 481 -9.55 8.96 -16.66
CA PRO A 481 -10.25 8.86 -17.94
C PRO A 481 -11.75 9.01 -17.76
N PHE A 482 -12.45 9.32 -18.85
CA PHE A 482 -13.90 9.24 -18.84
C PHE A 482 -14.34 7.77 -18.82
N ARG A 483 -15.12 7.39 -17.82
CA ARG A 483 -15.65 6.01 -17.63
C ARG A 483 -17.06 5.90 -18.19
N PRO A 484 -17.24 5.39 -19.41
CA PRO A 484 -18.57 5.27 -20.04
C PRO A 484 -19.46 4.22 -19.35
N ASP A 485 -18.89 3.18 -18.79
CA ASP A 485 -19.56 2.15 -18.00
C ASP A 485 -20.26 2.73 -16.77
N ILE A 486 -19.55 3.51 -15.96
CA ILE A 486 -20.09 4.20 -14.79
C ILE A 486 -21.09 5.29 -15.23
N ALA A 487 -20.78 6.06 -16.28
CA ALA A 487 -21.68 7.08 -16.79
C ALA A 487 -23.01 6.48 -17.26
N LEU A 488 -22.98 5.31 -17.93
CA LEU A 488 -24.17 4.59 -18.41
C LEU A 488 -25.02 4.06 -17.26
N LEU A 489 -24.42 3.75 -16.12
CA LEU A 489 -25.13 3.32 -14.91
C LEU A 489 -25.71 4.52 -14.15
N VAL A 490 -24.95 5.60 -13.97
CA VAL A 490 -25.32 6.76 -13.16
C VAL A 490 -26.34 7.66 -13.87
N ALA A 491 -26.23 7.85 -15.19
CA ALA A 491 -27.11 8.73 -15.94
C ALA A 491 -28.59 8.31 -15.87
N PRO A 492 -28.97 7.04 -16.13
CA PRO A 492 -30.37 6.61 -16.01
C PRO A 492 -30.92 6.75 -14.60
N VAL A 493 -30.11 6.46 -13.57
CA VAL A 493 -30.52 6.58 -12.16
C VAL A 493 -30.80 8.06 -11.81
N THR A 494 -29.89 8.95 -12.22
CA THR A 494 -30.02 10.38 -11.93
C THR A 494 -31.17 11.01 -12.71
N ILE A 495 -31.24 10.79 -14.02
CA ILE A 495 -32.30 11.33 -14.88
C ILE A 495 -33.65 10.74 -14.47
N GLY A 496 -33.72 9.43 -14.24
CA GLY A 496 -34.94 8.74 -13.79
C GLY A 496 -35.45 9.26 -12.45
N GLY A 497 -34.56 9.45 -11.48
CA GLY A 497 -34.88 10.03 -10.18
C GLY A 497 -35.50 11.45 -10.29
N ILE A 498 -34.87 12.31 -11.10
CA ILE A 498 -35.39 13.69 -11.33
C ILE A 498 -36.73 13.68 -12.07
N LEU A 499 -36.90 12.80 -13.05
CA LEU A 499 -38.16 12.65 -13.76
C LEU A 499 -39.25 12.13 -12.84
N LEU A 500 -38.97 11.13 -12.01
CA LEU A 500 -39.90 10.62 -11.00
C LEU A 500 -40.33 11.73 -10.01
N ALA A 501 -39.36 12.50 -9.51
CA ALA A 501 -39.63 13.66 -8.65
C ALA A 501 -40.54 14.70 -9.34
N THR A 502 -40.30 14.96 -10.62
CA THR A 502 -41.08 15.88 -11.42
C THR A 502 -42.50 15.37 -11.64
N VAL A 503 -42.68 14.11 -12.00
CA VAL A 503 -43.98 13.47 -12.19
C VAL A 503 -44.78 13.49 -10.88
N TRP A 504 -44.13 13.15 -9.76
CA TRP A 504 -44.75 13.21 -8.43
C TRP A 504 -45.24 14.61 -8.07
N ALA A 505 -44.40 15.62 -8.33
CA ALA A 505 -44.79 17.02 -8.10
C ALA A 505 -45.96 17.47 -8.99
N CYS A 506 -45.95 17.11 -10.28
CA CYS A 506 -47.03 17.39 -11.21
C CYS A 506 -48.34 16.69 -10.82
N TYR A 507 -48.24 15.39 -10.49
CA TYR A 507 -49.42 14.60 -10.12
C TYR A 507 -50.20 15.21 -8.93
N SER A 508 -49.48 15.74 -7.94
CA SER A 508 -50.06 16.34 -6.74
C SER A 508 -50.96 17.57 -7.05
N VAL A 509 -50.63 18.31 -8.10
CA VAL A 509 -51.35 19.53 -8.52
C VAL A 509 -52.44 19.20 -9.56
N CYS A 510 -52.10 18.37 -10.55
CA CYS A 510 -53.02 18.08 -11.66
C CYS A 510 -54.25 17.22 -11.24
N ARG A 511 -54.20 16.53 -10.11
CA ARG A 511 -55.37 15.83 -9.56
C ARG A 511 -56.48 16.79 -9.12
N SER A 512 -56.20 18.08 -8.97
CA SER A 512 -57.20 19.11 -8.58
C SER A 512 -58.07 19.52 -9.78
N ARG A 513 -59.34 19.89 -9.50
CA ARG A 513 -60.27 20.36 -10.54
C ARG A 513 -59.81 21.72 -11.10
N PRO A 514 -60.03 22.03 -12.41
CA PRO A 514 -59.62 23.29 -13.04
C PRO A 514 -60.05 24.53 -12.27
N ALA A 515 -61.34 24.57 -11.85
CA ALA A 515 -61.89 25.68 -11.09
C ALA A 515 -61.17 25.95 -9.76
N GLN A 516 -60.69 24.87 -9.08
CA GLN A 516 -59.90 25.00 -7.86
C GLN A 516 -58.49 25.47 -8.09
N LEU A 517 -57.92 25.18 -9.28
CA LEU A 517 -56.59 25.60 -9.64
C LEU A 517 -56.51 27.08 -10.02
N MET A 518 -57.58 27.61 -10.58
CA MET A 518 -57.68 29.02 -10.98
C MET A 518 -57.96 29.97 -9.81
N GLN A 519 -58.52 29.44 -8.71
CA GLN A 519 -58.75 30.23 -7.49
C GLN A 519 -57.48 30.31 -6.63
N PRO A 520 -57.27 31.45 -5.90
CA PRO A 520 -56.22 31.51 -4.89
C PRO A 520 -56.38 30.35 -3.88
N LYS A 521 -55.25 29.71 -3.52
CA LYS A 521 -55.27 28.59 -2.58
C LYS A 521 -55.79 29.08 -1.23
N ALA A 522 -56.96 28.63 -0.84
CA ALA A 522 -57.52 28.94 0.48
C ALA A 522 -56.51 28.49 1.57
N PRO A 523 -56.26 29.31 2.58
CA PRO A 523 -55.40 28.90 3.69
C PRO A 523 -55.93 27.60 4.31
N ALA A 524 -55.03 26.62 4.51
CA ALA A 524 -55.43 25.38 5.14
C ALA A 524 -56.06 25.65 6.53
N PRO A 525 -57.19 24.99 6.89
CA PRO A 525 -57.82 25.20 8.18
C PRO A 525 -56.86 24.94 9.31
N GLY A 526 -56.83 25.85 10.29
CA GLY A 526 -55.94 25.76 11.44
C GLY A 526 -56.33 24.57 12.33
N LYS A 527 -55.51 23.52 12.32
CA LYS A 527 -55.60 22.43 13.30
C LYS A 527 -54.70 22.74 14.49
N ARG A 528 -55.06 22.28 15.68
CA ARG A 528 -54.21 22.37 16.86
C ARG A 528 -52.85 21.73 16.54
N ILE A 529 -51.76 22.40 16.93
CA ILE A 529 -50.39 21.91 16.72
C ILE A 529 -49.89 21.19 17.97
N PHE A 530 -48.92 20.32 17.83
CA PHE A 530 -48.34 19.53 18.93
C PHE A 530 -47.83 20.42 20.08
N LEU A 531 -47.22 21.60 19.75
CA LEU A 531 -46.76 22.54 20.76
C LEU A 531 -47.88 23.10 21.66
N GLU A 532 -49.13 23.13 21.18
CA GLU A 532 -50.29 23.58 21.98
C GLU A 532 -50.64 22.59 23.09
N HIS A 533 -50.21 21.33 22.99
CA HIS A 533 -50.38 20.30 24.02
C HIS A 533 -49.36 20.40 25.15
N ILE A 534 -48.34 21.28 25.02
CA ILE A 534 -47.35 21.54 26.05
C ILE A 534 -47.62 22.93 26.66
N PRO A 535 -48.48 23.02 27.70
CA PRO A 535 -48.99 24.30 28.19
C PRO A 535 -47.92 25.20 28.79
N THR A 536 -46.85 24.62 29.36
CA THR A 536 -45.72 25.34 29.94
C THR A 536 -44.92 26.12 28.91
N LEU A 537 -44.64 25.52 27.74
CA LEU A 537 -43.92 26.16 26.64
C LEU A 537 -44.83 27.15 25.91
N TRP A 538 -46.08 26.77 25.63
CA TRP A 538 -47.02 27.59 24.87
C TRP A 538 -47.40 28.90 25.60
N LYS A 539 -47.53 28.90 26.93
CA LYS A 539 -47.79 30.11 27.71
C LYS A 539 -46.64 31.11 27.68
N ARG A 540 -45.40 30.64 27.61
CA ARG A 540 -44.20 31.51 27.59
C ARG A 540 -43.91 32.14 26.22
N MET A 541 -44.49 31.64 25.14
CA MET A 541 -44.27 32.16 23.79
C MET A 541 -45.05 33.48 23.56
N SER A 542 -44.39 34.43 22.87
CA SER A 542 -45.02 35.67 22.40
C SER A 542 -46.06 35.40 21.31
N PHE A 543 -46.95 36.35 21.05
CA PHE A 543 -47.99 36.25 20.01
C PHE A 543 -47.37 35.94 18.64
N THR A 544 -46.27 36.62 18.26
CA THR A 544 -45.55 36.43 16.99
C THR A 544 -45.02 35.01 16.88
N GLN A 545 -44.41 34.49 17.95
CA GLN A 545 -43.87 33.11 17.99
C GLN A 545 -45.00 32.09 17.83
N LYS A 546 -46.15 32.29 18.50
CA LYS A 546 -47.32 31.41 18.37
C LYS A 546 -47.87 31.39 16.95
N VAL A 547 -47.98 32.57 16.28
CA VAL A 547 -48.43 32.68 14.90
C VAL A 547 -47.41 32.02 13.95
N THR A 548 -46.10 32.22 14.15
CA THR A 548 -45.04 31.60 13.34
C THR A 548 -45.08 30.08 13.46
N CYS A 549 -45.20 29.55 14.67
CA CYS A 549 -45.31 28.10 14.89
C CYS A 549 -46.56 27.53 14.21
N ARG A 550 -47.71 28.19 14.37
CA ARG A 550 -48.93 27.75 13.67
C ARG A 550 -48.80 27.78 12.16
N ASN A 551 -48.14 28.78 11.58
CA ASN A 551 -47.89 28.87 10.15
C ASN A 551 -46.91 27.78 9.66
N LEU A 552 -45.84 27.51 10.39
CA LEU A 552 -44.91 26.43 10.10
C LEU A 552 -45.61 25.07 10.05
N PHE A 553 -46.37 24.73 11.06
CA PHE A 553 -47.08 23.45 11.14
C PHE A 553 -48.31 23.35 10.24
N ARG A 554 -48.81 24.49 9.73
CA ARG A 554 -49.87 24.52 8.72
C ARG A 554 -49.43 23.89 7.40
N TYR A 555 -48.14 24.08 7.00
CA TYR A 555 -47.58 23.58 5.76
C TYR A 555 -46.58 22.44 6.01
N LYS A 556 -46.98 21.42 6.76
CA LYS A 556 -46.15 20.31 7.23
C LYS A 556 -45.25 19.69 6.14
N LYS A 557 -45.81 19.41 4.96
CA LYS A 557 -45.03 18.83 3.85
C LYS A 557 -43.83 19.71 3.48
N ARG A 558 -44.01 21.00 3.35
CA ARG A 558 -42.95 21.95 3.00
C ARG A 558 -41.95 22.08 4.13
N LEU A 559 -42.44 22.14 5.39
CA LEU A 559 -41.57 22.17 6.56
C LEU A 559 -40.66 20.94 6.62
N PHE A 560 -41.24 19.75 6.53
CA PHE A 560 -40.43 18.51 6.57
C PHE A 560 -39.42 18.39 5.42
N MET A 561 -39.82 18.74 4.20
CA MET A 561 -38.91 18.73 3.05
C MET A 561 -37.70 19.66 3.26
N THR A 562 -37.95 20.87 3.79
CA THR A 562 -36.87 21.84 4.07
C THR A 562 -35.97 21.34 5.21
N ILE A 563 -36.59 20.83 6.31
CA ILE A 563 -35.81 20.28 7.44
C ILE A 563 -34.94 19.11 7.00
N ILE A 564 -35.50 18.14 6.26
CA ILE A 564 -34.74 16.96 5.80
C ILE A 564 -33.60 17.36 4.85
N GLY A 565 -33.87 18.32 3.92
CA GLY A 565 -32.83 18.81 3.02
C GLY A 565 -31.67 19.49 3.76
N MET A 566 -32.01 20.41 4.69
CA MET A 566 -30.98 21.09 5.49
C MET A 566 -30.26 20.12 6.44
N ALA A 567 -31.01 19.22 7.09
CA ALA A 567 -30.42 18.20 7.97
C ALA A 567 -29.47 17.26 7.20
N GLY A 568 -29.84 16.85 5.99
CA GLY A 568 -29.00 16.03 5.13
C GLY A 568 -27.69 16.73 4.78
N CYS A 569 -27.73 17.98 4.32
CA CYS A 569 -26.51 18.75 4.04
C CYS A 569 -25.66 18.96 5.29
N SER A 570 -26.28 19.30 6.43
CA SER A 570 -25.53 19.49 7.69
C SER A 570 -24.93 18.19 8.20
N ALA A 571 -25.64 17.07 8.06
CA ALA A 571 -25.12 15.75 8.43
C ALA A 571 -23.89 15.38 7.59
N LEU A 572 -23.89 15.63 6.28
CA LEU A 572 -22.74 15.39 5.41
C LEU A 572 -21.52 16.24 5.79
N MET A 573 -21.74 17.53 6.09
CA MET A 573 -20.67 18.40 6.57
C MET A 573 -20.11 17.92 7.91
N LEU A 574 -21.00 17.59 8.86
CA LEU A 574 -20.61 17.09 10.18
C LEU A 574 -19.83 15.77 10.08
N THR A 575 -20.26 14.87 9.19
CA THR A 575 -19.54 13.61 8.95
C THR A 575 -18.15 13.86 8.37
N GLY A 576 -18.02 14.80 7.42
CA GLY A 576 -16.72 15.14 6.84
C GLY A 576 -15.74 15.73 7.86
N PHE A 577 -16.18 16.70 8.66
CA PHE A 577 -15.33 17.25 9.72
C PHE A 577 -15.09 16.26 10.86
N GLY A 578 -16.10 15.48 11.25
CA GLY A 578 -15.96 14.47 12.29
C GLY A 578 -14.99 13.34 11.88
N LEU A 579 -14.97 12.95 10.62
CA LEU A 579 -14.00 12.00 10.11
C LEU A 579 -12.57 12.57 10.18
N ARG A 580 -12.40 13.82 9.77
CA ARG A 580 -11.11 14.51 9.88
C ARG A 580 -10.64 14.56 11.33
N ASP A 581 -11.48 15.06 12.24
CA ASP A 581 -11.14 15.18 13.66
C ASP A 581 -10.83 13.80 14.28
N SER A 582 -11.55 12.75 13.85
CA SER A 582 -11.29 11.37 14.31
C SER A 582 -9.94 10.86 13.84
N ILE A 583 -9.51 11.19 12.62
CA ILE A 583 -8.20 10.80 12.09
C ILE A 583 -7.09 11.56 12.83
N ASP A 584 -7.25 12.86 13.04
CA ASP A 584 -6.29 13.68 13.78
C ASP A 584 -6.14 13.17 15.24
N ASP A 585 -7.23 12.72 15.86
CA ASP A 585 -7.27 12.22 17.23
C ASP A 585 -6.64 10.82 17.40
N ILE A 586 -6.59 10.01 16.32
CA ILE A 586 -5.93 8.68 16.32
C ILE A 586 -4.47 8.80 16.71
N VAL A 587 -3.73 9.72 16.07
CA VAL A 587 -2.30 9.93 16.33
C VAL A 587 -2.08 10.35 17.78
N TYR A 588 -2.92 11.25 18.30
CA TYR A 588 -2.81 11.73 19.67
C TYR A 588 -3.08 10.61 20.68
N LYS A 589 -4.07 9.76 20.45
CA LYS A 589 -4.38 8.60 21.30
C LYS A 589 -3.34 7.52 21.20
N GLN A 590 -2.86 7.23 19.99
CA GLN A 590 -1.86 6.19 19.76
C GLN A 590 -0.59 6.49 20.57
N PHE A 591 0.00 7.69 20.38
CA PHE A 591 1.27 8.05 21.00
C PHE A 591 1.15 8.76 22.37
N GLY A 592 -0.06 9.18 22.76
CA GLY A 592 -0.30 9.82 24.06
C GLY A 592 -0.91 8.91 25.12
N GLU A 593 -1.70 7.91 24.72
CA GLU A 593 -2.45 7.07 25.66
C GLU A 593 -2.13 5.57 25.52
N ILE A 594 -1.80 5.09 24.30
CA ILE A 594 -1.61 3.65 24.01
C ILE A 594 -0.13 3.30 24.01
N ASP A 595 0.67 3.95 23.17
CA ASP A 595 2.09 3.71 23.02
C ASP A 595 2.88 4.73 23.86
N LEU A 596 2.95 4.49 25.16
CA LEU A 596 3.63 5.36 26.11
C LEU A 596 5.14 5.11 26.20
N TYR A 597 5.65 4.10 25.50
CA TYR A 597 7.09 3.81 25.47
C TYR A 597 7.81 4.72 24.47
N GLN A 598 9.02 5.12 24.82
CA GLN A 598 9.89 5.94 23.98
C GLN A 598 10.92 5.11 23.22
N MET A 599 11.14 3.87 23.67
CA MET A 599 12.06 2.91 23.06
C MET A 599 11.51 1.50 23.17
N SER A 600 11.68 0.72 22.10
CA SER A 600 11.37 -0.70 22.07
C SER A 600 12.65 -1.45 21.69
N ILE A 601 13.04 -2.43 22.50
CA ILE A 601 14.18 -3.31 22.24
C ILE A 601 13.62 -4.69 21.90
N VAL A 602 13.97 -5.18 20.71
CA VAL A 602 13.63 -6.54 20.28
C VAL A 602 14.89 -7.38 20.41
N LEU A 603 14.79 -8.46 21.16
CA LEU A 603 15.89 -9.41 21.34
C LEU A 603 15.76 -10.55 20.32
N ASN A 604 16.85 -10.88 19.64
CA ASN A 604 16.90 -11.99 18.69
C ASN A 604 16.86 -13.37 19.37
N ASP A 605 17.32 -13.44 20.64
CA ASP A 605 17.25 -14.64 21.46
C ASP A 605 16.45 -14.35 22.74
N ALA A 606 15.42 -15.14 22.96
CA ALA A 606 14.58 -15.05 24.17
C ALA A 606 15.37 -15.33 25.47
N ASN A 607 16.46 -16.09 25.39
CA ASN A 607 17.33 -16.44 26.52
C ASN A 607 18.44 -15.41 26.76
N ALA A 608 18.60 -14.41 25.89
CA ALA A 608 19.67 -13.40 26.01
C ALA A 608 19.60 -12.66 27.36
N ILE A 609 18.41 -12.40 27.89
CA ILE A 609 18.20 -11.74 29.18
C ILE A 609 18.73 -12.58 30.34
N ASP A 610 18.59 -13.90 30.27
CA ASP A 610 19.03 -14.80 31.36
C ASP A 610 20.52 -15.09 31.30
N ASN A 611 21.14 -15.03 30.14
CA ASN A 611 22.53 -15.34 29.89
C ASN A 611 23.46 -14.13 29.99
N ASP A 612 22.95 -12.90 29.78
CA ASP A 612 23.75 -11.67 29.81
C ASP A 612 23.53 -10.88 31.11
N THR A 613 24.57 -10.89 31.96
CA THR A 613 24.53 -10.24 33.28
C THR A 613 24.54 -8.71 33.16
N GLU A 614 25.14 -8.14 32.10
CA GLU A 614 25.17 -6.69 31.85
C GLU A 614 23.83 -6.19 31.35
N LEU A 615 23.19 -6.91 30.42
CA LEU A 615 21.86 -6.62 29.94
C LEU A 615 20.82 -6.68 31.07
N LYS A 616 20.93 -7.70 31.92
CA LYS A 616 20.08 -7.85 33.11
C LYS A 616 20.30 -6.71 34.13
N ALA A 617 21.53 -6.28 34.33
CA ALA A 617 21.88 -5.14 35.19
C ALA A 617 21.36 -3.81 34.60
N LEU A 618 21.44 -3.62 33.30
CA LEU A 618 20.90 -2.44 32.59
C LEU A 618 19.37 -2.37 32.71
N LEU A 619 18.66 -3.49 32.53
CA LEU A 619 17.20 -3.56 32.64
C LEU A 619 16.69 -3.45 34.08
N THR A 620 17.52 -3.78 35.09
CA THR A 620 17.18 -3.71 36.52
C THR A 620 17.75 -2.47 37.21
N SER A 621 18.62 -1.69 36.56
CA SER A 621 19.12 -0.43 37.10
C SER A 621 17.98 0.57 37.26
N ASP A 622 17.94 1.29 38.39
CA ASP A 622 16.98 2.36 38.67
C ASP A 622 17.12 3.54 37.69
N MET A 623 16.82 3.31 36.44
CA MET A 623 16.52 4.41 35.52
C MET A 623 15.16 5.01 35.92
N PRO A 624 14.99 6.33 35.91
CA PRO A 624 13.74 6.99 36.31
C PRO A 624 12.61 6.82 35.31
N CYS A 625 12.61 5.75 34.56
CA CYS A 625 11.57 5.36 33.61
C CYS A 625 10.86 4.12 34.13
N SER A 626 9.55 4.16 34.23
CA SER A 626 8.74 2.99 34.55
C SER A 626 8.81 1.95 33.42
N VAL A 627 9.82 1.09 33.45
CA VAL A 627 9.92 -0.06 32.53
C VAL A 627 8.87 -1.09 32.94
N LYS A 628 7.70 -1.03 32.34
CA LYS A 628 6.72 -2.14 32.39
C LYS A 628 7.13 -3.13 31.31
N SER A 629 7.94 -4.12 31.68
CA SER A 629 8.20 -5.29 30.84
C SER A 629 6.90 -6.09 30.64
N ARG A 630 6.28 -5.97 29.48
CA ARG A 630 5.31 -6.95 28.99
C ARG A 630 6.05 -7.93 28.07
N PHE A 631 6.50 -9.03 28.63
CA PHE A 631 6.95 -10.16 27.81
C PHE A 631 5.75 -10.75 27.08
N ARG A 632 5.77 -10.68 25.76
CA ARG A 632 4.93 -11.50 24.89
C ARG A 632 5.88 -12.50 24.21
N SER A 633 5.93 -13.71 24.71
CA SER A 633 6.47 -14.84 23.94
C SER A 633 5.53 -15.07 22.75
N ARG A 634 6.06 -15.01 21.55
CA ARG A 634 5.41 -15.60 20.37
C ARG A 634 5.80 -17.06 20.28
#